data_f6ac17048a83949e86cc27730bf35239
#
_entry.id   f6ac17048a83949e86cc27730bf35239
#
_cell.length_a   1.000
_cell.length_b   1.000
_cell.length_c   1.000
_cell.angle_alpha   90.00
_cell.angle_beta   90.00
_cell.angle_gamma   90.00
#
_symmetry.space_group_name_H-M   'P 1'
#
loop_
_entity.id
_entity.type
_entity.pdbx_description
1 polymer ?
#
loop_
_entity_poly.entity_id
_entity_poly.type
_entity_poly.pdbx_seq_one_letter_code
_entity_poly.pdbx_strand_id
1 'polypeptide(L)'
;MSKVEKKKLLIYAHYYIPDTASTGQILRELAEGMLDKFDVTVICVVPSYLGTVEDEYKTQRFYRESINGVKILRIRVPEFSKTNTVSRIKNILTYFFGAMIATFKVGKQDYVFSISQPPILGGLLGVWGKWMKHAKYIYNIQDFNPEQVLAVNFSKNKLITGAMMFFDKFSCRRSDLIITVGRDLVQTVHNRFKGKKVPKTVMINNWIDENEIYPVETNHPKVAAFKEKYGLQDKFVIMYSGNIGLYYDLENIMKVIEQVKPGTKTADGREVVFAFVGAGSVLDKLVVYKEEKHMNNVVFIPYQDKADLIYSLNAGDVHWCVNAKGIKGVSCPSKYYGIAAAGKAVLAVLEKDSEIRCIIEETHGGLCSEPGDYEAIAENLKWFIENAGTDKVDEMGKRSRENLVQNLTRDVSVKKYAEEILKL
;
A
#
# COMPACT_ATOMS: atom_id res chain seq x y z
N MET A 1 -39.99 -3.94 14.47
CA MET A 1 -39.11 -3.17 13.60
C MET A 1 -38.83 -3.98 12.35
N SER A 2 -39.32 -3.55 11.18
CA SER A 2 -39.02 -4.21 9.91
C SER A 2 -37.50 -4.15 9.68
N LYS A 3 -36.85 -5.32 9.48
CA LYS A 3 -35.44 -5.36 9.07
C LYS A 3 -35.36 -4.61 7.73
N VAL A 4 -34.79 -3.44 7.71
CA VAL A 4 -34.45 -2.75 6.44
C VAL A 4 -33.52 -3.71 5.68
N GLU A 5 -33.94 -4.15 4.51
CA GLU A 5 -33.14 -5.06 3.68
C GLU A 5 -31.85 -4.34 3.28
N LYS A 6 -30.71 -4.86 3.67
CA LYS A 6 -29.39 -4.28 3.32
C LYS A 6 -29.19 -4.33 1.81
N LYS A 7 -28.60 -3.28 1.26
CA LYS A 7 -28.14 -3.28 -0.13
C LYS A 7 -27.03 -4.33 -0.33
N LYS A 8 -26.96 -4.90 -1.52
CA LYS A 8 -26.02 -5.99 -1.86
C LYS A 8 -24.83 -5.44 -2.61
N LEU A 9 -23.63 -5.71 -2.07
CA LEU A 9 -22.35 -5.25 -2.61
C LEU A 9 -21.51 -6.44 -3.05
N LEU A 10 -21.15 -6.48 -4.34
CA LEU A 10 -20.21 -7.43 -4.90
C LEU A 10 -18.83 -6.79 -4.99
N ILE A 11 -17.81 -7.41 -4.40
CA ILE A 11 -16.41 -7.00 -4.48
C ILE A 11 -15.61 -8.00 -5.32
N TYR A 12 -14.87 -7.53 -6.31
CA TYR A 12 -13.86 -8.31 -7.01
C TYR A 12 -12.51 -8.09 -6.36
N ALA A 13 -11.92 -9.14 -5.81
CA ALA A 13 -10.60 -9.17 -5.21
C ALA A 13 -9.76 -10.27 -5.86
N HIS A 14 -8.55 -9.97 -6.34
CA HIS A 14 -7.68 -11.04 -6.82
C HIS A 14 -7.32 -11.95 -5.63
N TYR A 15 -6.66 -11.40 -4.62
CA TYR A 15 -6.36 -12.09 -3.38
C TYR A 15 -7.26 -11.60 -2.24
N TYR A 16 -7.64 -12.51 -1.37
CA TYR A 16 -8.43 -12.25 -0.18
C TYR A 16 -7.95 -13.18 0.95
N ILE A 17 -8.32 -12.90 2.20
CA ILE A 17 -7.88 -13.74 3.32
C ILE A 17 -8.14 -15.23 3.07
N PRO A 18 -7.25 -16.14 3.54
CA PRO A 18 -6.08 -15.90 4.42
C PRO A 18 -4.80 -15.42 3.70
N ASP A 19 -4.85 -15.14 2.39
CA ASP A 19 -3.69 -14.61 1.67
C ASP A 19 -3.19 -13.28 2.29
N THR A 20 -1.87 -13.14 2.40
CA THR A 20 -1.18 -12.02 3.07
C THR A 20 -0.90 -10.82 2.13
N ALA A 21 -1.52 -10.77 0.95
CA ALA A 21 -1.38 -9.65 0.04
C ALA A 21 -1.94 -8.35 0.66
N SER A 22 -1.21 -7.25 0.61
CA SER A 22 -1.61 -5.96 1.19
C SER A 22 -2.97 -5.45 0.70
N THR A 23 -3.26 -5.61 -0.60
CA THR A 23 -4.58 -5.29 -1.17
C THR A 23 -5.68 -6.22 -0.68
N GLY A 24 -5.38 -7.49 -0.44
CA GLY A 24 -6.30 -8.47 0.16
C GLY A 24 -6.69 -8.07 1.58
N GLN A 25 -5.76 -7.55 2.36
CA GLN A 25 -6.03 -7.04 3.71
C GLN A 25 -6.94 -5.80 3.68
N ILE A 26 -6.63 -4.81 2.85
CA ILE A 26 -7.46 -3.60 2.70
C ILE A 26 -8.89 -3.98 2.29
N LEU A 27 -9.04 -4.88 1.32
CA LEU A 27 -10.35 -5.33 0.86
C LEU A 27 -11.11 -6.15 1.91
N ARG A 28 -10.40 -6.92 2.73
CA ARG A 28 -11.00 -7.61 3.89
C ARG A 28 -11.56 -6.60 4.88
N GLU A 29 -10.73 -5.68 5.34
CA GLU A 29 -11.11 -4.68 6.32
C GLU A 29 -12.26 -3.80 5.82
N LEU A 30 -12.25 -3.44 4.53
CA LEU A 30 -13.33 -2.74 3.87
C LEU A 30 -14.63 -3.57 3.84
N ALA A 31 -14.56 -4.83 3.43
CA ALA A 31 -15.71 -5.72 3.34
C ALA A 31 -16.36 -5.97 4.70
N GLU A 32 -15.54 -6.30 5.71
CA GLU A 32 -15.99 -6.52 7.09
C GLU A 32 -16.57 -5.26 7.73
N GLY A 33 -15.91 -4.11 7.53
CA GLY A 33 -16.33 -2.83 8.11
C GLY A 33 -17.60 -2.24 7.48
N MET A 34 -18.00 -2.74 6.29
CA MET A 34 -19.25 -2.30 5.64
C MET A 34 -20.46 -3.21 5.92
N LEU A 35 -20.31 -4.27 6.73
CA LEU A 35 -21.38 -5.25 6.97
C LEU A 35 -22.59 -4.66 7.70
N ASP A 36 -22.47 -3.55 8.39
CA ASP A 36 -23.60 -2.86 9.01
C ASP A 36 -24.55 -2.25 7.95
N LYS A 37 -24.04 -1.84 6.79
CA LYS A 37 -24.78 -1.19 5.68
C LYS A 37 -25.10 -2.14 4.52
N PHE A 38 -24.24 -3.12 4.23
CA PHE A 38 -24.32 -3.94 3.05
C PHE A 38 -24.35 -5.46 3.37
N ASP A 39 -25.00 -6.23 2.50
CA ASP A 39 -24.78 -7.67 2.37
C ASP A 39 -23.63 -7.88 1.37
N VAL A 40 -22.44 -8.20 1.89
CA VAL A 40 -21.20 -8.19 1.10
C VAL A 40 -20.91 -9.60 0.57
N THR A 41 -20.62 -9.68 -0.73
CA THR A 41 -20.12 -10.87 -1.41
C THR A 41 -18.77 -10.55 -2.08
N VAL A 42 -17.76 -11.38 -1.84
CA VAL A 42 -16.43 -11.27 -2.46
C VAL A 42 -16.22 -12.40 -3.46
N ILE A 43 -15.79 -12.08 -4.68
CA ILE A 43 -15.26 -13.03 -5.65
C ILE A 43 -13.75 -12.90 -5.67
N CYS A 44 -13.03 -13.99 -5.33
CA CYS A 44 -11.56 -14.02 -5.25
C CYS A 44 -11.00 -15.37 -5.70
N VAL A 45 -9.67 -15.50 -5.72
CA VAL A 45 -9.01 -16.80 -5.91
C VAL A 45 -8.99 -17.62 -4.61
N VAL A 46 -8.76 -18.92 -4.72
CA VAL A 46 -8.36 -19.76 -3.58
C VAL A 46 -7.04 -19.24 -3.00
N PRO A 47 -6.71 -19.50 -1.73
CA PRO A 47 -5.42 -19.10 -1.16
C PRO A 47 -4.27 -19.59 -2.05
N SER A 48 -3.49 -18.66 -2.58
CA SER A 48 -2.47 -18.95 -3.59
C SER A 48 -1.39 -17.86 -3.75
N TYR A 49 -1.37 -16.87 -2.87
CA TYR A 49 -0.44 -15.73 -2.98
C TYR A 49 1.04 -16.14 -2.97
N LEU A 50 1.36 -17.21 -2.29
CA LEU A 50 2.74 -17.77 -2.26
C LEU A 50 3.08 -18.61 -3.49
N GLY A 51 2.11 -18.88 -4.37
CA GLY A 51 2.28 -19.62 -5.61
C GLY A 51 1.79 -21.07 -5.55
N THR A 52 1.51 -21.58 -4.36
CA THR A 52 0.97 -22.94 -4.11
C THR A 52 -0.52 -22.89 -3.79
N VAL A 53 -1.22 -23.98 -4.03
CA VAL A 53 -2.64 -24.16 -3.70
C VAL A 53 -2.78 -25.39 -2.83
N GLU A 54 -3.47 -25.28 -1.70
CA GLU A 54 -3.73 -26.40 -0.80
C GLU A 54 -4.65 -27.45 -1.45
N ASP A 55 -4.50 -28.73 -1.07
CA ASP A 55 -5.18 -29.86 -1.72
C ASP A 55 -6.70 -29.77 -1.61
N GLU A 56 -7.24 -29.21 -0.54
CA GLU A 56 -8.66 -28.97 -0.36
C GLU A 56 -9.28 -28.09 -1.48
N TYR A 57 -8.48 -27.19 -2.07
CA TYR A 57 -8.89 -26.31 -3.16
C TYR A 57 -8.57 -26.86 -4.58
N LYS A 58 -8.18 -28.13 -4.70
CA LYS A 58 -7.84 -28.76 -6.00
C LYS A 58 -8.96 -29.55 -6.64
N THR A 59 -10.05 -29.82 -5.90
CA THR A 59 -11.13 -30.74 -6.33
C THR A 59 -12.23 -30.08 -7.14
N GLN A 60 -12.59 -28.83 -6.84
CA GLN A 60 -13.67 -28.08 -7.48
C GLN A 60 -13.15 -26.85 -8.21
N ARG A 61 -13.97 -26.29 -9.11
CA ARG A 61 -13.66 -25.03 -9.79
C ARG A 61 -14.02 -23.81 -8.93
N PHE A 62 -15.05 -23.92 -8.10
CA PHE A 62 -15.57 -22.85 -7.27
C PHE A 62 -15.85 -23.37 -5.86
N TYR A 63 -15.49 -22.57 -4.85
CA TYR A 63 -15.73 -22.86 -3.43
C TYR A 63 -16.53 -21.73 -2.81
N ARG A 64 -17.52 -22.06 -1.99
CA ARG A 64 -18.33 -21.10 -1.26
C ARG A 64 -17.96 -21.15 0.21
N GLU A 65 -17.68 -20.00 0.77
CA GLU A 65 -17.28 -19.83 2.17
C GLU A 65 -18.00 -18.62 2.76
N SER A 66 -17.96 -18.52 4.08
CA SER A 66 -18.35 -17.32 4.81
C SER A 66 -17.34 -17.08 5.91
N ILE A 67 -16.69 -15.92 5.91
CA ILE A 67 -15.68 -15.54 6.89
C ILE A 67 -16.10 -14.19 7.47
N ASN A 68 -16.22 -14.09 8.79
CA ASN A 68 -16.59 -12.87 9.52
C ASN A 68 -17.86 -12.18 8.98
N GLY A 69 -18.84 -12.95 8.49
CA GLY A 69 -20.09 -12.43 7.92
C GLY A 69 -20.04 -12.06 6.43
N VAL A 70 -18.87 -12.06 5.82
CA VAL A 70 -18.69 -11.84 4.38
C VAL A 70 -18.88 -13.14 3.62
N LYS A 71 -19.71 -13.13 2.57
CA LYS A 71 -19.89 -14.27 1.65
C LYS A 71 -18.75 -14.29 0.65
N ILE A 72 -18.10 -15.44 0.46
CA ILE A 72 -16.95 -15.58 -0.41
C ILE A 72 -17.21 -16.64 -1.47
N LEU A 73 -16.92 -16.32 -2.72
CA LEU A 73 -16.89 -17.26 -3.83
C LEU A 73 -15.47 -17.33 -4.40
N ARG A 74 -14.76 -18.42 -4.06
CA ARG A 74 -13.38 -18.63 -4.52
C ARG A 74 -13.32 -19.33 -5.85
N ILE A 75 -12.32 -18.97 -6.63
CA ILE A 75 -12.02 -19.54 -7.95
C ILE A 75 -10.70 -20.30 -7.84
N ARG A 76 -10.72 -21.59 -8.24
CA ARG A 76 -9.47 -22.35 -8.36
C ARG A 76 -8.63 -21.79 -9.48
N VAL A 77 -7.37 -21.50 -9.18
CA VAL A 77 -6.36 -21.03 -10.12
C VAL A 77 -5.17 -22.00 -10.16
N PRO A 78 -4.40 -22.06 -11.26
CA PRO A 78 -3.19 -22.87 -11.30
C PRO A 78 -2.14 -22.29 -10.36
N GLU A 79 -1.30 -23.17 -9.80
CA GLU A 79 -0.09 -22.79 -9.09
C GLU A 79 0.85 -22.02 -10.00
N PHE A 80 1.69 -21.14 -9.42
CA PHE A 80 2.63 -20.35 -10.19
C PHE A 80 3.95 -20.15 -9.43
N SER A 81 5.04 -19.92 -10.17
CA SER A 81 6.29 -19.45 -9.61
C SER A 81 6.41 -17.94 -9.74
N LYS A 82 6.87 -17.25 -8.69
CA LYS A 82 7.09 -15.79 -8.70
C LYS A 82 8.12 -15.36 -9.75
N THR A 83 9.04 -16.25 -10.13
CA THR A 83 10.07 -16.02 -11.15
C THR A 83 9.61 -16.35 -12.58
N ASN A 84 8.52 -17.13 -12.75
CA ASN A 84 8.02 -17.55 -14.05
C ASN A 84 6.83 -16.69 -14.49
N THR A 85 7.10 -15.77 -15.42
CA THR A 85 6.10 -14.83 -15.96
C THR A 85 4.91 -15.54 -16.62
N VAL A 86 5.13 -16.63 -17.35
CA VAL A 86 4.06 -17.36 -18.06
C VAL A 86 3.07 -17.98 -17.07
N SER A 87 3.56 -18.63 -15.99
CA SER A 87 2.70 -19.22 -14.96
C SER A 87 1.88 -18.14 -14.23
N ARG A 88 2.48 -16.96 -13.97
CA ARG A 88 1.79 -15.81 -13.38
C ARG A 88 0.67 -15.28 -14.29
N ILE A 89 0.94 -15.13 -15.58
CA ILE A 89 -0.06 -14.70 -16.57
C ILE A 89 -1.21 -15.71 -16.61
N LYS A 90 -0.91 -17.01 -16.66
CA LYS A 90 -1.92 -18.08 -16.65
C LYS A 90 -2.80 -18.00 -15.41
N ASN A 91 -2.21 -17.78 -14.22
CA ASN A 91 -2.96 -17.62 -12.97
C ASN A 91 -3.91 -16.40 -13.05
N ILE A 92 -3.40 -15.24 -13.46
CA ILE A 92 -4.17 -13.98 -13.59
C ILE A 92 -5.34 -14.14 -14.60
N LEU A 93 -5.09 -14.74 -15.76
CA LEU A 93 -6.13 -14.95 -16.77
C LEU A 93 -7.18 -15.97 -16.30
N THR A 94 -6.77 -17.01 -15.56
CA THR A 94 -7.71 -17.97 -14.96
C THR A 94 -8.60 -17.28 -13.93
N TYR A 95 -8.05 -16.39 -13.11
CA TYR A 95 -8.84 -15.54 -12.22
C TYR A 95 -9.82 -14.68 -13.02
N PHE A 96 -9.35 -13.94 -14.02
CA PHE A 96 -10.17 -13.01 -14.79
C PHE A 96 -11.41 -13.70 -15.41
N PHE A 97 -11.21 -14.77 -16.19
CA PHE A 97 -12.30 -15.51 -16.81
C PHE A 97 -13.13 -16.27 -15.78
N GLY A 98 -12.49 -16.77 -14.73
CA GLY A 98 -13.17 -17.41 -13.61
C GLY A 98 -14.12 -16.46 -12.89
N ALA A 99 -13.70 -15.21 -12.65
CA ALA A 99 -14.50 -14.17 -12.01
C ALA A 99 -15.69 -13.74 -12.88
N MET A 100 -15.51 -13.67 -14.20
CA MET A 100 -16.62 -13.44 -15.14
C MET A 100 -17.70 -14.52 -15.00
N ILE A 101 -17.30 -15.79 -14.93
CA ILE A 101 -18.23 -16.93 -14.75
C ILE A 101 -18.83 -16.91 -13.33
N ALA A 102 -18.02 -16.65 -12.30
CA ALA A 102 -18.46 -16.58 -10.91
C ALA A 102 -19.53 -15.49 -10.71
N THR A 103 -19.48 -14.41 -11.49
CA THR A 103 -20.49 -13.35 -11.47
C THR A 103 -21.91 -13.90 -11.68
N PHE A 104 -22.12 -14.89 -12.54
CA PHE A 104 -23.43 -15.52 -12.73
C PHE A 104 -23.87 -16.39 -11.55
N LYS A 105 -22.91 -16.84 -10.71
CA LYS A 105 -23.19 -17.71 -9.56
C LYS A 105 -23.56 -16.94 -8.29
N VAL A 106 -23.38 -15.62 -8.27
CA VAL A 106 -23.89 -14.74 -7.21
C VAL A 106 -25.24 -14.15 -7.63
N GLY A 107 -26.15 -13.94 -6.69
CA GLY A 107 -27.48 -13.40 -6.94
C GLY A 107 -27.48 -11.95 -7.42
N LYS A 108 -28.64 -11.28 -7.33
CA LYS A 108 -28.77 -9.83 -7.61
C LYS A 108 -27.78 -9.04 -6.74
N GLN A 109 -27.19 -8.01 -7.31
CA GLN A 109 -26.31 -7.06 -6.63
C GLN A 109 -26.78 -5.64 -6.94
N ASP A 110 -26.72 -4.74 -5.95
CA ASP A 110 -27.06 -3.32 -6.14
C ASP A 110 -25.81 -2.54 -6.52
N TYR A 111 -24.65 -2.97 -5.99
CA TYR A 111 -23.35 -2.34 -6.23
C TYR A 111 -22.31 -3.36 -6.61
N VAL A 112 -21.38 -2.94 -7.47
CA VAL A 112 -20.18 -3.68 -7.85
C VAL A 112 -18.97 -2.81 -7.55
N PHE A 113 -18.03 -3.36 -6.81
CA PHE A 113 -16.77 -2.72 -6.45
C PHE A 113 -15.61 -3.51 -7.04
N SER A 114 -14.71 -2.85 -7.73
CA SER A 114 -13.44 -3.45 -8.14
C SER A 114 -12.28 -2.54 -7.82
N ILE A 115 -11.12 -3.14 -7.60
CA ILE A 115 -9.86 -2.47 -7.39
C ILE A 115 -9.01 -2.51 -8.67
N SER A 116 -8.05 -1.59 -8.84
CA SER A 116 -7.15 -1.53 -10.00
C SER A 116 -6.16 -2.70 -10.10
N GLN A 117 -6.46 -3.83 -9.44
CA GLN A 117 -5.65 -5.05 -9.46
C GLN A 117 -6.50 -6.29 -9.79
N PRO A 118 -6.01 -7.22 -10.64
CA PRO A 118 -4.78 -7.09 -11.46
C PRO A 118 -4.83 -5.87 -12.39
N PRO A 119 -3.70 -5.27 -12.73
CA PRO A 119 -3.67 -4.07 -13.56
C PRO A 119 -4.57 -4.19 -14.79
N ILE A 120 -5.40 -3.18 -15.06
CA ILE A 120 -6.39 -3.10 -16.14
C ILE A 120 -7.55 -4.10 -15.97
N LEU A 121 -7.25 -5.39 -15.69
CA LEU A 121 -8.26 -6.45 -15.62
C LEU A 121 -9.24 -6.24 -14.47
N GLY A 122 -8.79 -5.69 -13.34
CA GLY A 122 -9.67 -5.33 -12.22
C GLY A 122 -10.76 -4.35 -12.63
N GLY A 123 -10.41 -3.31 -13.38
CA GLY A 123 -11.38 -2.34 -13.93
C GLY A 123 -12.36 -2.98 -14.92
N LEU A 124 -11.86 -3.84 -15.82
CA LEU A 124 -12.73 -4.56 -16.78
C LEU A 124 -13.69 -5.54 -16.09
N LEU A 125 -13.29 -6.19 -15.00
CA LEU A 125 -14.20 -7.02 -14.18
C LEU A 125 -15.30 -6.17 -13.54
N GLY A 126 -15.00 -4.97 -13.07
CA GLY A 126 -16.00 -4.05 -12.55
C GLY A 126 -17.04 -3.67 -13.61
N VAL A 127 -16.60 -3.36 -14.84
CA VAL A 127 -17.50 -3.09 -15.98
C VAL A 127 -18.35 -4.31 -16.31
N TRP A 128 -17.75 -5.50 -16.33
CA TRP A 128 -18.47 -6.77 -16.54
C TRP A 128 -19.55 -6.97 -15.48
N GLY A 129 -19.19 -6.83 -14.20
CA GLY A 129 -20.12 -6.97 -13.08
C GLY A 129 -21.26 -5.97 -13.15
N LYS A 130 -20.98 -4.69 -13.47
CA LYS A 130 -22.01 -3.66 -13.69
C LYS A 130 -23.04 -4.12 -14.70
N TRP A 131 -22.61 -4.60 -15.86
CA TRP A 131 -23.53 -5.01 -16.93
C TRP A 131 -24.31 -6.27 -16.58
N MET A 132 -23.63 -7.27 -16.04
CA MET A 132 -24.27 -8.57 -15.72
C MET A 132 -25.24 -8.48 -14.55
N LYS A 133 -25.05 -7.53 -13.63
CA LYS A 133 -25.89 -7.37 -12.44
C LYS A 133 -26.84 -6.16 -12.54
N HIS A 134 -26.74 -5.36 -13.60
CA HIS A 134 -27.45 -4.06 -13.72
C HIS A 134 -27.21 -3.17 -12.49
N ALA A 135 -25.97 -3.20 -11.94
CA ALA A 135 -25.59 -2.57 -10.69
C ALA A 135 -24.84 -1.24 -10.93
N LYS A 136 -24.72 -0.43 -9.88
CA LYS A 136 -23.81 0.72 -9.86
C LYS A 136 -22.38 0.22 -9.69
N TYR A 137 -21.44 0.81 -10.42
CA TYR A 137 -20.04 0.39 -10.42
C TYR A 137 -19.13 1.40 -9.75
N ILE A 138 -18.39 0.96 -8.75
CA ILE A 138 -17.37 1.70 -8.02
C ILE A 138 -16.00 1.16 -8.43
N TYR A 139 -15.15 2.04 -8.98
CA TYR A 139 -13.78 1.70 -9.34
C TYR A 139 -12.80 2.32 -8.35
N ASN A 140 -12.19 1.49 -7.52
CA ASN A 140 -11.15 1.92 -6.59
C ASN A 140 -9.77 1.83 -7.24
N ILE A 141 -9.11 2.96 -7.42
CA ILE A 141 -7.79 3.05 -8.05
C ILE A 141 -6.75 3.30 -6.96
N GLN A 142 -5.98 2.27 -6.64
CA GLN A 142 -4.83 2.34 -5.74
C GLN A 142 -3.57 2.80 -6.46
N ASP A 143 -3.36 2.26 -7.67
CA ASP A 143 -2.24 2.58 -8.54
C ASP A 143 -2.72 2.77 -9.96
N PHE A 144 -2.16 3.77 -10.65
CA PHE A 144 -2.47 4.03 -12.05
C PHE A 144 -1.55 3.25 -12.98
N ASN A 145 -2.16 2.44 -13.84
CA ASN A 145 -1.51 1.75 -14.94
C ASN A 145 -2.05 2.28 -16.28
N PRO A 146 -1.17 2.50 -17.28
CA PRO A 146 0.25 2.11 -17.38
C PRO A 146 1.24 3.09 -16.75
N GLU A 147 0.84 4.18 -16.10
CA GLU A 147 1.74 5.22 -15.58
C GLU A 147 2.78 4.63 -14.63
N GLN A 148 2.39 3.69 -13.77
CA GLN A 148 3.31 3.01 -12.86
C GLN A 148 4.42 2.26 -13.62
N VAL A 149 4.06 1.56 -14.69
CA VAL A 149 5.01 0.82 -15.56
C VAL A 149 5.94 1.77 -16.29
N LEU A 150 5.44 2.95 -16.69
CA LEU A 150 6.21 3.98 -17.40
C LEU A 150 7.17 4.72 -16.45
N ALA A 151 6.75 5.03 -15.24
CA ALA A 151 7.55 5.77 -14.26
C ALA A 151 8.89 5.09 -13.94
N VAL A 152 8.91 3.75 -13.90
CA VAL A 152 10.13 2.95 -13.65
C VAL A 152 10.79 2.39 -14.91
N ASN A 153 10.39 2.88 -16.09
CA ASN A 153 10.92 2.41 -17.40
C ASN A 153 10.83 0.88 -17.59
N PHE A 154 9.90 0.21 -16.94
CA PHE A 154 9.74 -1.24 -16.99
C PHE A 154 9.30 -1.72 -18.40
N SER A 155 8.53 -0.91 -19.14
CA SER A 155 8.16 -1.21 -20.53
C SER A 155 8.21 0.05 -21.38
N LYS A 156 8.91 -0.04 -22.51
CA LYS A 156 8.98 1.02 -23.54
C LYS A 156 8.04 0.75 -24.74
N ASN A 157 7.26 -0.33 -24.71
CA ASN A 157 6.37 -0.68 -25.80
C ASN A 157 5.10 0.20 -25.79
N LYS A 158 5.09 1.20 -26.67
CA LYS A 158 3.99 2.18 -26.78
C LYS A 158 2.65 1.56 -27.17
N LEU A 159 2.62 0.42 -27.88
CA LEU A 159 1.38 -0.27 -28.22
C LEU A 159 0.75 -0.91 -27.00
N ILE A 160 1.55 -1.58 -26.17
CA ILE A 160 1.07 -2.22 -24.94
C ILE A 160 0.57 -1.15 -23.97
N THR A 161 1.37 -0.12 -23.69
CA THR A 161 0.99 0.96 -22.76
C THR A 161 -0.20 1.76 -23.28
N GLY A 162 -0.30 1.95 -24.61
CA GLY A 162 -1.46 2.58 -25.25
C GLY A 162 -2.75 1.75 -25.08
N ALA A 163 -2.67 0.44 -25.27
CA ALA A 163 -3.79 -0.47 -25.04
C ALA A 163 -4.21 -0.49 -23.56
N MET A 164 -3.25 -0.57 -22.63
CA MET A 164 -3.53 -0.47 -21.19
C MET A 164 -4.26 0.84 -20.84
N MET A 165 -3.77 1.97 -21.34
CA MET A 165 -4.39 3.27 -21.13
C MET A 165 -5.81 3.33 -21.72
N PHE A 166 -6.03 2.75 -22.89
CA PHE A 166 -7.36 2.71 -23.51
C PHE A 166 -8.36 1.93 -22.65
N PHE A 167 -8.00 0.73 -22.20
CA PHE A 167 -8.89 -0.12 -21.42
C PHE A 167 -9.12 0.42 -20.00
N ASP A 168 -8.11 1.03 -19.38
CA ASP A 168 -8.31 1.64 -18.07
C ASP A 168 -9.20 2.89 -18.14
N LYS A 169 -8.98 3.75 -19.14
CA LYS A 169 -9.90 4.87 -19.43
C LYS A 169 -11.32 4.41 -19.74
N PHE A 170 -11.47 3.28 -20.42
CA PHE A 170 -12.78 2.69 -20.66
C PHE A 170 -13.45 2.29 -19.35
N SER A 171 -12.74 1.61 -18.45
CA SER A 171 -13.23 1.24 -17.12
C SER A 171 -13.63 2.46 -16.30
N CYS A 172 -12.79 3.51 -16.28
CA CYS A 172 -13.10 4.78 -15.64
C CYS A 172 -14.39 5.42 -16.17
N ARG A 173 -14.58 5.46 -17.49
CA ARG A 173 -15.79 6.04 -18.11
C ARG A 173 -17.06 5.26 -17.80
N ARG A 174 -16.96 3.99 -17.53
CA ARG A 174 -18.10 3.10 -17.22
C ARG A 174 -18.43 3.05 -15.74
N SER A 175 -17.54 3.51 -14.88
CA SER A 175 -17.80 3.60 -13.44
C SER A 175 -18.83 4.70 -13.15
N ASP A 176 -19.63 4.49 -12.11
CA ASP A 176 -20.53 5.50 -11.56
C ASP A 176 -19.79 6.36 -10.52
N LEU A 177 -18.75 5.80 -9.92
CA LEU A 177 -17.87 6.46 -8.96
C LEU A 177 -16.46 5.92 -9.10
N ILE A 178 -15.47 6.81 -9.16
CA ILE A 178 -14.05 6.49 -8.98
C ILE A 178 -13.67 6.90 -7.57
N ILE A 179 -12.96 6.02 -6.85
CA ILE A 179 -12.35 6.33 -5.56
C ILE A 179 -10.84 6.18 -5.71
N THR A 180 -10.10 7.25 -5.39
CA THR A 180 -8.63 7.24 -5.36
C THR A 180 -8.13 7.45 -3.94
N VAL A 181 -6.86 7.14 -3.69
CA VAL A 181 -6.26 7.17 -2.35
C VAL A 181 -5.41 8.40 -2.07
N GLY A 182 -5.42 9.38 -2.98
CA GLY A 182 -4.67 10.63 -2.82
C GLY A 182 -5.21 11.74 -3.71
N ARG A 183 -5.01 13.01 -3.29
CA ARG A 183 -5.42 14.22 -4.04
C ARG A 183 -4.71 14.32 -5.40
N ASP A 184 -3.47 13.92 -5.48
CA ASP A 184 -2.68 13.85 -6.69
C ASP A 184 -3.18 12.76 -7.66
N LEU A 185 -3.70 11.65 -7.14
CA LEU A 185 -4.36 10.62 -7.94
C LEU A 185 -5.70 11.11 -8.53
N VAL A 186 -6.46 11.94 -7.79
CA VAL A 186 -7.66 12.64 -8.34
C VAL A 186 -7.24 13.50 -9.53
N GLN A 187 -6.14 14.24 -9.39
CA GLN A 187 -5.64 15.09 -10.47
C GLN A 187 -5.24 14.25 -11.71
N THR A 188 -4.71 13.05 -11.51
CA THR A 188 -4.40 12.13 -12.62
C THR A 188 -5.67 11.70 -13.37
N VAL A 189 -6.79 11.42 -12.67
CA VAL A 189 -8.07 11.18 -13.35
C VAL A 189 -8.47 12.40 -14.19
N HIS A 190 -8.42 13.61 -13.63
CA HIS A 190 -8.75 14.83 -14.36
C HIS A 190 -7.85 15.01 -15.60
N ASN A 191 -6.55 14.80 -15.47
CA ASN A 191 -5.59 14.91 -16.57
C ASN A 191 -5.85 13.88 -17.70
N ARG A 192 -6.26 12.65 -17.35
CA ARG A 192 -6.64 11.62 -18.33
C ARG A 192 -7.85 11.99 -19.18
N PHE A 193 -8.73 12.85 -18.67
CA PHE A 193 -9.99 13.24 -19.30
C PHE A 193 -10.05 14.72 -19.72
N LYS A 194 -8.91 15.41 -19.84
CA LYS A 194 -8.84 16.81 -20.29
C LYS A 194 -9.75 17.06 -21.51
N GLY A 195 -10.59 18.09 -21.43
CA GLY A 195 -11.52 18.47 -22.49
C GLY A 195 -12.71 17.52 -22.70
N LYS A 196 -12.93 16.54 -21.81
CA LYS A 196 -14.05 15.59 -21.84
C LYS A 196 -14.75 15.55 -20.48
N LYS A 197 -15.94 14.93 -20.43
CA LYS A 197 -16.63 14.69 -19.16
C LYS A 197 -15.75 13.80 -18.25
N VAL A 198 -15.33 14.35 -17.13
CA VAL A 198 -14.59 13.61 -16.09
C VAL A 198 -15.57 12.75 -15.31
N PRO A 199 -15.31 11.46 -15.08
CA PRO A 199 -16.12 10.62 -14.19
C PRO A 199 -16.15 11.20 -12.76
N LYS A 200 -17.26 10.98 -12.03
CA LYS A 200 -17.33 11.34 -10.60
C LYS A 200 -16.19 10.69 -9.86
N THR A 201 -15.36 11.48 -9.22
CA THR A 201 -14.14 11.01 -8.53
C THR A 201 -14.10 11.62 -7.14
N VAL A 202 -13.82 10.78 -6.13
CA VAL A 202 -13.60 11.19 -4.75
C VAL A 202 -12.28 10.62 -4.25
N MET A 203 -11.70 11.31 -3.27
CA MET A 203 -10.52 10.83 -2.55
C MET A 203 -10.94 10.23 -1.21
N ILE A 204 -10.46 9.01 -0.92
CA ILE A 204 -10.54 8.40 0.40
C ILE A 204 -9.18 7.75 0.66
N ASN A 205 -8.46 8.25 1.66
CA ASN A 205 -7.15 7.73 2.01
C ASN A 205 -7.20 6.25 2.42
N ASN A 206 -6.14 5.53 2.15
CA ASN A 206 -5.88 4.26 2.81
C ASN A 206 -5.69 4.48 4.31
N TRP A 207 -5.61 3.41 5.05
CA TRP A 207 -5.55 3.39 6.51
C TRP A 207 -4.60 2.32 7.02
N ILE A 208 -4.42 2.32 8.31
CA ILE A 208 -3.90 1.20 9.10
C ILE A 208 -4.80 1.00 10.32
N ASP A 209 -4.81 -0.19 10.89
CA ASP A 209 -5.49 -0.42 12.17
C ASP A 209 -4.63 0.18 13.30
N GLU A 210 -5.10 1.31 13.82
CA GLU A 210 -4.43 2.07 14.87
C GLU A 210 -4.42 1.36 16.23
N ASN A 211 -5.17 0.26 16.35
CA ASN A 211 -5.17 -0.60 17.52
C ASN A 211 -4.19 -1.77 17.38
N GLU A 212 -3.83 -2.16 16.15
CA GLU A 212 -2.77 -3.14 15.89
C GLU A 212 -1.38 -2.48 15.92
N ILE A 213 -1.26 -1.22 15.43
CA ILE A 213 0.00 -0.46 15.42
C ILE A 213 -0.19 0.84 16.20
N TYR A 214 0.58 1.01 17.25
CA TYR A 214 0.55 2.17 18.14
C TYR A 214 1.94 2.43 18.74
N PRO A 215 2.18 3.61 19.34
CA PRO A 215 3.43 3.90 20.01
C PRO A 215 3.68 2.92 21.16
N VAL A 216 4.84 2.30 21.17
CA VAL A 216 5.31 1.40 22.22
C VAL A 216 6.61 1.94 22.77
N GLU A 217 6.77 1.87 24.09
CA GLU A 217 8.00 2.34 24.75
C GLU A 217 9.23 1.55 24.28
N THR A 218 10.36 2.21 24.18
CA THR A 218 11.63 1.60 23.71
C THR A 218 12.14 0.50 24.61
N ASN A 219 11.77 0.52 25.90
CA ASN A 219 12.09 -0.52 26.90
C ASN A 219 11.12 -1.73 26.86
N HIS A 220 10.10 -1.70 26.01
CA HIS A 220 9.18 -2.84 25.86
C HIS A 220 9.98 -4.11 25.46
N PRO A 221 9.80 -5.26 26.16
CA PRO A 221 10.65 -6.45 25.99
C PRO A 221 10.81 -6.90 24.54
N LYS A 222 9.76 -6.86 23.71
CA LYS A 222 9.85 -7.26 22.30
C LYS A 222 10.57 -6.23 21.43
N VAL A 223 10.49 -4.93 21.73
CA VAL A 223 11.25 -3.88 21.05
C VAL A 223 12.73 -4.02 21.42
N ALA A 224 13.03 -4.21 22.70
CA ALA A 224 14.39 -4.46 23.18
C ALA A 224 15.00 -5.72 22.55
N ALA A 225 14.26 -6.83 22.52
CA ALA A 225 14.71 -8.07 21.87
C ALA A 225 14.95 -7.91 20.36
N PHE A 226 14.09 -7.14 19.65
CA PHE A 226 14.31 -6.80 18.23
C PHE A 226 15.61 -5.99 18.07
N LYS A 227 15.80 -4.95 18.88
CA LYS A 227 17.02 -4.13 18.85
C LYS A 227 18.27 -4.98 19.16
N GLU A 228 18.21 -5.85 20.15
CA GLU A 228 19.31 -6.76 20.51
C GLU A 228 19.65 -7.71 19.36
N LYS A 229 18.66 -8.36 18.80
CA LYS A 229 18.84 -9.32 17.69
C LYS A 229 19.58 -8.73 16.50
N TYR A 230 19.39 -7.44 16.24
CA TYR A 230 19.94 -6.76 15.06
C TYR A 230 21.01 -5.71 15.37
N GLY A 231 21.53 -5.68 16.62
CA GLY A 231 22.60 -4.77 17.03
C GLY A 231 22.21 -3.29 17.04
N LEU A 232 20.96 -2.99 17.36
CA LEU A 232 20.38 -1.63 17.39
C LEU A 232 20.25 -1.05 18.79
N GLN A 233 20.76 -1.76 19.85
CA GLN A 233 20.70 -1.24 21.22
C GLN A 233 21.51 0.05 21.32
N ASP A 234 20.98 1.01 22.06
CA ASP A 234 21.60 2.30 22.34
C ASP A 234 22.01 3.09 21.07
N LYS A 235 21.40 2.76 19.93
CA LYS A 235 21.61 3.44 18.64
C LYS A 235 20.47 4.40 18.33
N PHE A 236 20.78 5.42 17.55
CA PHE A 236 19.78 6.23 16.85
C PHE A 236 19.48 5.57 15.51
N VAL A 237 18.29 5.01 15.40
CA VAL A 237 17.91 4.15 14.26
C VAL A 237 17.07 4.94 13.26
N ILE A 238 17.60 5.15 12.07
CA ILE A 238 16.86 5.70 10.92
C ILE A 238 16.43 4.52 10.05
N MET A 239 15.13 4.23 10.02
CA MET A 239 14.61 2.97 9.49
C MET A 239 13.85 3.16 8.18
N TYR A 240 14.07 2.25 7.25
CA TYR A 240 13.18 1.97 6.13
C TYR A 240 12.49 0.64 6.35
N SER A 241 11.16 0.59 6.31
CA SER A 241 10.40 -0.65 6.48
C SER A 241 9.44 -0.88 5.31
N GLY A 242 9.59 -2.00 4.61
CA GLY A 242 8.69 -2.41 3.52
C GLY A 242 9.39 -3.00 2.30
N ASN A 243 8.74 -2.95 1.13
CA ASN A 243 9.29 -3.47 -0.11
C ASN A 243 10.53 -2.69 -0.56
N ILE A 244 11.65 -3.38 -0.75
CA ILE A 244 12.94 -2.84 -1.24
C ILE A 244 12.97 -2.98 -2.77
N GLY A 245 12.16 -2.16 -3.45
CA GLY A 245 11.90 -2.27 -4.89
C GLY A 245 12.25 -1.02 -5.69
N LEU A 246 12.03 -1.11 -7.01
CA LEU A 246 12.44 -0.09 -8.00
C LEU A 246 11.73 1.27 -7.85
N TYR A 247 10.59 1.33 -7.18
CA TYR A 247 9.76 2.54 -7.07
C TYR A 247 10.25 3.54 -6.01
N TYR A 248 11.37 3.27 -5.32
CA TYR A 248 11.77 4.00 -4.10
C TYR A 248 13.14 4.68 -4.18
N ASP A 249 13.86 4.53 -5.29
CA ASP A 249 15.19 5.14 -5.52
C ASP A 249 16.22 4.85 -4.41
N LEU A 250 16.13 3.68 -3.78
CA LEU A 250 16.95 3.32 -2.62
C LEU A 250 18.45 3.23 -2.94
N GLU A 251 18.82 2.93 -4.20
CA GLU A 251 20.22 2.90 -4.64
C GLU A 251 20.87 4.29 -4.50
N ASN A 252 20.15 5.39 -4.77
CA ASN A 252 20.66 6.73 -4.60
C ASN A 252 20.53 7.22 -3.14
N ILE A 253 19.50 6.79 -2.41
CA ILE A 253 19.40 7.03 -0.95
C ILE A 253 20.61 6.42 -0.23
N MET A 254 21.09 5.24 -0.63
CA MET A 254 22.32 4.64 -0.08
C MET A 254 23.55 5.52 -0.30
N LYS A 255 23.64 6.25 -1.42
CA LYS A 255 24.75 7.21 -1.66
C LYS A 255 24.67 8.43 -0.73
N VAL A 256 23.47 8.85 -0.34
CA VAL A 256 23.31 9.90 0.68
C VAL A 256 23.73 9.36 2.05
N ILE A 257 23.31 8.15 2.40
CA ILE A 257 23.67 7.48 3.65
C ILE A 257 25.18 7.27 3.76
N GLU A 258 25.90 6.99 2.66
CA GLU A 258 27.37 6.85 2.62
C GLU A 258 28.13 8.07 3.17
N GLN A 259 27.52 9.27 3.11
CA GLN A 259 28.12 10.49 3.65
C GLN A 259 28.17 10.48 5.19
N VAL A 260 27.30 9.70 5.84
CA VAL A 260 27.28 9.50 7.30
C VAL A 260 28.21 8.35 7.64
N LYS A 261 29.40 8.67 8.12
CA LYS A 261 30.43 7.65 8.40
C LYS A 261 30.04 6.74 9.58
N PRO A 262 30.42 5.44 9.55
CA PRO A 262 30.31 4.58 10.72
C PRO A 262 30.94 5.23 11.97
N GLY A 263 30.26 5.12 13.10
CA GLY A 263 30.68 5.78 14.35
C GLY A 263 30.22 7.24 14.51
N THR A 264 29.51 7.82 13.50
CA THR A 264 28.88 9.12 13.65
C THR A 264 27.90 9.08 14.82
N LYS A 265 28.00 10.08 15.71
CA LYS A 265 27.13 10.22 16.87
C LYS A 265 26.13 11.36 16.71
N THR A 266 24.97 11.16 17.26
CA THR A 266 23.92 12.18 17.42
C THR A 266 24.26 13.18 18.53
N ALA A 267 23.47 14.24 18.64
CA ALA A 267 23.64 15.23 19.71
C ALA A 267 23.47 14.64 21.13
N ASP A 268 22.63 13.60 21.28
CA ASP A 268 22.44 12.86 22.55
C ASP A 268 23.48 11.75 22.77
N GLY A 269 24.47 11.63 21.89
CA GLY A 269 25.61 10.71 22.02
C GLY A 269 25.40 9.29 21.48
N ARG A 270 24.21 8.96 20.97
CA ARG A 270 23.92 7.66 20.34
C ARG A 270 24.61 7.54 18.98
N GLU A 271 25.08 6.37 18.62
CA GLU A 271 25.61 6.10 17.29
C GLU A 271 24.47 5.97 16.27
N VAL A 272 24.66 6.55 15.08
CA VAL A 272 23.66 6.50 13.99
C VAL A 272 23.74 5.19 13.23
N VAL A 273 22.60 4.51 13.10
CA VAL A 273 22.45 3.28 12.31
C VAL A 273 21.25 3.39 11.37
N PHE A 274 21.45 2.91 10.15
CA PHE A 274 20.41 2.82 9.13
C PHE A 274 19.92 1.38 9.01
N ALA A 275 18.64 1.14 9.30
CA ALA A 275 18.02 -0.17 9.25
C ALA A 275 17.07 -0.28 8.05
N PHE A 276 17.29 -1.27 7.18
CA PHE A 276 16.39 -1.60 6.07
C PHE A 276 15.68 -2.91 6.37
N VAL A 277 14.40 -2.82 6.71
CA VAL A 277 13.55 -3.96 7.08
C VAL A 277 12.68 -4.34 5.89
N GLY A 278 12.86 -5.55 5.35
CA GLY A 278 12.04 -6.03 4.25
C GLY A 278 12.79 -6.85 3.21
N ALA A 279 12.17 -6.99 2.06
CA ALA A 279 12.71 -7.70 0.91
C ALA A 279 12.29 -6.99 -0.38
N GLY A 280 12.96 -7.28 -1.49
CA GLY A 280 12.59 -6.72 -2.79
C GLY A 280 13.67 -6.83 -3.85
N SER A 281 13.34 -6.39 -5.06
CA SER A 281 14.15 -6.64 -6.26
C SER A 281 15.49 -5.90 -6.31
N VAL A 282 15.71 -4.91 -5.46
CA VAL A 282 16.98 -4.16 -5.43
C VAL A 282 17.83 -4.47 -4.20
N LEU A 283 17.35 -5.34 -3.29
CA LEU A 283 18.04 -5.64 -2.04
C LEU A 283 19.49 -6.11 -2.26
N ASP A 284 19.71 -7.06 -3.16
CA ASP A 284 21.04 -7.60 -3.43
C ASP A 284 22.05 -6.53 -3.87
N LYS A 285 21.58 -5.56 -4.66
CA LYS A 285 22.41 -4.43 -5.08
C LYS A 285 22.80 -3.52 -3.91
N LEU A 286 21.85 -3.28 -2.98
CA LEU A 286 22.11 -2.46 -1.79
C LEU A 286 23.10 -3.17 -0.86
N VAL A 287 23.01 -4.50 -0.73
CA VAL A 287 23.94 -5.31 0.07
C VAL A 287 25.34 -5.22 -0.52
N VAL A 288 25.49 -5.44 -1.84
CA VAL A 288 26.78 -5.29 -2.52
C VAL A 288 27.38 -3.89 -2.32
N TYR A 289 26.55 -2.84 -2.52
CA TYR A 289 27.00 -1.47 -2.34
C TYR A 289 27.48 -1.19 -0.91
N LYS A 290 26.76 -1.67 0.11
CA LYS A 290 27.14 -1.58 1.52
C LYS A 290 28.53 -2.18 1.77
N GLU A 291 28.78 -3.39 1.25
CA GLU A 291 30.05 -4.10 1.43
C GLU A 291 31.21 -3.37 0.71
N GLU A 292 31.00 -2.96 -0.54
CA GLU A 292 32.00 -2.20 -1.32
C GLU A 292 32.40 -0.88 -0.65
N LYS A 293 31.45 -0.22 0.01
CA LYS A 293 31.63 1.08 0.65
C LYS A 293 31.96 0.98 2.15
N HIS A 294 32.05 -0.23 2.69
CA HIS A 294 32.32 -0.51 4.11
C HIS A 294 31.35 0.23 5.07
N MET A 295 30.04 0.25 4.71
CA MET A 295 29.01 0.96 5.46
C MET A 295 28.54 0.12 6.67
N ASN A 296 29.39 0.00 7.71
CA ASN A 296 29.13 -0.82 8.89
C ASN A 296 27.97 -0.28 9.75
N ASN A 297 27.51 0.93 9.49
CA ASN A 297 26.33 1.55 10.09
C ASN A 297 25.03 1.27 9.32
N VAL A 298 25.03 0.38 8.34
CA VAL A 298 23.83 -0.07 7.61
C VAL A 298 23.54 -1.53 7.94
N VAL A 299 22.28 -1.84 8.29
CA VAL A 299 21.81 -3.17 8.62
C VAL A 299 20.61 -3.54 7.75
N PHE A 300 20.67 -4.71 7.11
CA PHE A 300 19.53 -5.29 6.39
C PHE A 300 18.86 -6.34 7.26
N ILE A 301 17.55 -6.19 7.45
CA ILE A 301 16.72 -7.00 8.34
C ILE A 301 15.65 -7.68 7.47
N PRO A 302 15.44 -9.00 7.61
CA PRO A 302 14.40 -9.70 6.86
C PRO A 302 13.01 -9.13 7.09
N TYR A 303 12.08 -9.44 6.18
CA TYR A 303 10.67 -9.14 6.35
C TYR A 303 10.16 -9.67 7.69
N GLN A 304 9.40 -8.86 8.42
CA GLN A 304 8.84 -9.21 9.71
C GLN A 304 7.38 -9.65 9.56
N ASP A 305 6.98 -10.62 10.37
CA ASP A 305 5.58 -11.04 10.42
C ASP A 305 4.67 -9.91 10.88
N LYS A 306 3.41 -9.94 10.45
CA LYS A 306 2.43 -8.91 10.79
C LYS A 306 2.31 -8.70 12.31
N ALA A 307 2.37 -9.78 13.09
CA ALA A 307 2.29 -9.72 14.56
C ALA A 307 3.46 -8.99 15.23
N ASP A 308 4.63 -8.94 14.55
CA ASP A 308 5.84 -8.30 15.05
C ASP A 308 6.10 -6.93 14.42
N LEU A 309 5.26 -6.52 13.46
CA LEU A 309 5.39 -5.25 12.76
C LEU A 309 5.36 -4.05 13.73
N ILE A 310 4.50 -4.09 14.74
CA ILE A 310 4.42 -3.04 15.76
C ILE A 310 5.76 -2.85 16.48
N TYR A 311 6.46 -3.93 16.82
CA TYR A 311 7.74 -3.86 17.54
C TYR A 311 8.88 -3.42 16.65
N SER A 312 8.92 -3.89 15.42
CA SER A 312 9.94 -3.46 14.44
C SER A 312 9.80 -1.98 14.09
N LEU A 313 8.57 -1.46 13.88
CA LEU A 313 8.35 -0.04 13.61
C LEU A 313 8.74 0.83 14.81
N ASN A 314 8.43 0.39 16.03
CA ASN A 314 8.80 1.13 17.24
C ASN A 314 10.31 1.08 17.56
N ALA A 315 11.06 0.17 16.96
CA ALA A 315 12.51 0.12 17.10
C ALA A 315 13.25 1.23 16.34
N GLY A 316 12.62 1.86 15.34
CA GLY A 316 13.14 3.03 14.65
C GLY A 316 12.85 4.34 15.42
N ASP A 317 13.78 5.28 15.40
CA ASP A 317 13.60 6.63 15.93
C ASP A 317 12.96 7.55 14.87
N VAL A 318 13.44 7.45 13.62
CA VAL A 318 12.97 8.18 12.44
C VAL A 318 12.78 7.20 11.28
N HIS A 319 11.78 7.42 10.44
CA HIS A 319 11.51 6.52 9.34
C HIS A 319 11.56 7.21 7.97
N TRP A 320 12.17 6.52 7.01
CA TRP A 320 12.11 6.87 5.60
C TRP A 320 10.73 6.61 5.01
N CYS A 321 10.16 7.62 4.35
CA CYS A 321 9.01 7.46 3.47
C CYS A 321 9.37 8.02 2.09
N VAL A 322 9.74 7.15 1.16
CA VAL A 322 10.35 7.54 -0.09
C VAL A 322 9.63 6.97 -1.31
N ASN A 323 9.61 7.75 -2.38
CA ASN A 323 9.24 7.33 -3.74
C ASN A 323 10.26 7.87 -4.75
N ALA A 324 10.46 7.16 -5.84
CA ALA A 324 11.23 7.64 -6.97
C ALA A 324 10.50 8.79 -7.68
N LYS A 325 11.23 9.61 -8.42
CA LYS A 325 10.68 10.68 -9.26
C LYS A 325 9.72 10.13 -10.31
N GLY A 326 8.57 10.78 -10.50
CA GLY A 326 7.53 10.38 -11.45
C GLY A 326 6.46 9.45 -10.87
N ILE A 327 6.48 9.19 -9.56
CA ILE A 327 5.45 8.36 -8.88
C ILE A 327 4.28 9.21 -8.37
N LYS A 328 4.43 10.54 -8.27
CA LYS A 328 3.34 11.44 -7.92
C LYS A 328 2.13 11.25 -8.85
N GLY A 329 0.96 11.12 -8.28
CA GLY A 329 -0.29 10.88 -9.00
C GLY A 329 -0.42 9.49 -9.61
N VAL A 330 0.51 8.59 -9.32
CA VAL A 330 0.55 7.22 -9.82
C VAL A 330 0.26 6.22 -8.72
N SER A 331 0.93 6.38 -7.58
CA SER A 331 0.83 5.50 -6.41
C SER A 331 1.06 6.30 -5.13
N CYS A 332 0.36 5.92 -4.07
CA CYS A 332 0.47 6.56 -2.75
C CYS A 332 1.27 5.64 -1.82
N PRO A 333 2.37 6.12 -1.17
CA PRO A 333 3.20 5.28 -0.33
C PRO A 333 2.52 4.92 0.98
N SER A 334 2.03 3.69 1.09
CA SER A 334 1.32 3.17 2.26
C SER A 334 2.19 3.05 3.53
N LYS A 335 3.51 3.11 3.41
CA LYS A 335 4.44 3.05 4.55
C LYS A 335 4.18 4.15 5.58
N TYR A 336 3.75 5.32 5.13
CA TYR A 336 3.42 6.45 5.99
C TYR A 336 2.44 6.08 7.11
N TYR A 337 1.40 5.31 6.80
CA TYR A 337 0.38 4.97 7.80
C TYR A 337 0.97 4.18 8.97
N GLY A 338 1.87 3.23 8.71
CA GLY A 338 2.57 2.49 9.76
C GLY A 338 3.50 3.37 10.60
N ILE A 339 4.22 4.28 9.96
CA ILE A 339 5.12 5.24 10.63
C ILE A 339 4.31 6.17 11.55
N ALA A 340 3.27 6.77 11.02
CA ALA A 340 2.38 7.64 11.76
C ALA A 340 1.66 6.91 12.90
N ALA A 341 1.25 5.65 12.67
CA ALA A 341 0.63 4.82 13.70
C ALA A 341 1.58 4.52 14.86
N ALA A 342 2.85 4.27 14.58
CA ALA A 342 3.89 4.10 15.59
C ALA A 342 4.33 5.43 16.26
N GLY A 343 3.77 6.58 15.85
CA GLY A 343 4.09 7.88 16.41
C GLY A 343 5.54 8.31 16.12
N LYS A 344 6.07 7.98 14.93
CA LYS A 344 7.46 8.27 14.57
C LYS A 344 7.56 9.41 13.57
N ALA A 345 8.65 10.18 13.66
CA ALA A 345 8.97 11.24 12.72
C ALA A 345 9.31 10.69 11.33
N VAL A 346 8.99 11.45 10.29
CA VAL A 346 9.15 11.04 8.90
C VAL A 346 10.28 11.80 8.22
N LEU A 347 11.25 11.09 7.66
CA LEU A 347 12.20 11.60 6.68
C LEU A 347 11.69 11.24 5.28
N ALA A 348 11.02 12.21 4.63
CA ALA A 348 10.29 11.98 3.40
C ALA A 348 11.08 12.41 2.16
N VAL A 349 11.06 11.56 1.12
CA VAL A 349 11.53 11.89 -0.22
C VAL A 349 10.38 11.68 -1.18
N LEU A 350 9.58 12.72 -1.38
CA LEU A 350 8.31 12.69 -2.10
C LEU A 350 8.14 13.95 -2.93
N GLU A 351 7.59 13.80 -4.13
CA GLU A 351 7.32 14.94 -5.01
C GLU A 351 6.30 15.90 -4.39
N LYS A 352 6.52 17.20 -4.60
CA LYS A 352 5.62 18.27 -4.12
C LYS A 352 4.17 18.03 -4.57
N ASP A 353 3.22 18.35 -3.70
CA ASP A 353 1.78 18.15 -3.88
C ASP A 353 1.35 16.68 -4.04
N SER A 354 2.19 15.69 -3.72
CA SER A 354 1.75 14.31 -3.53
C SER A 354 1.01 14.17 -2.20
N GLU A 355 0.04 13.24 -2.11
CA GLU A 355 -0.86 13.13 -0.95
C GLU A 355 -0.10 13.03 0.38
N ILE A 356 0.82 12.08 0.49
CA ILE A 356 1.53 11.83 1.75
C ILE A 356 2.46 13.00 2.11
N ARG A 357 3.10 13.63 1.12
CA ARG A 357 3.90 14.84 1.39
C ARG A 357 3.04 15.96 1.94
N CYS A 358 1.88 16.23 1.34
CA CYS A 358 0.95 17.22 1.86
C CYS A 358 0.54 16.91 3.31
N ILE A 359 0.23 15.66 3.64
CA ILE A 359 -0.13 15.28 5.00
C ILE A 359 1.05 15.53 5.97
N ILE A 360 2.28 15.16 5.59
CA ILE A 360 3.47 15.39 6.43
C ILE A 360 3.70 16.89 6.65
N GLU A 361 3.58 17.71 5.60
CA GLU A 361 3.75 19.17 5.68
C GLU A 361 2.62 19.83 6.50
N GLU A 362 1.36 19.45 6.27
CA GLU A 362 0.18 19.96 7.00
C GLU A 362 0.23 19.63 8.50
N THR A 363 0.76 18.47 8.86
CA THR A 363 0.90 18.03 10.26
C THR A 363 2.21 18.45 10.90
N HIS A 364 3.16 18.92 10.13
CA HIS A 364 4.56 19.08 10.57
C HIS A 364 5.12 17.79 11.18
N GLY A 365 4.77 16.64 10.57
CA GLY A 365 5.10 15.30 11.05
C GLY A 365 6.47 14.79 10.62
N GLY A 366 7.25 15.60 9.90
CA GLY A 366 8.57 15.23 9.40
C GLY A 366 9.16 16.30 8.50
N LEU A 367 10.27 15.94 7.84
CA LEU A 367 10.96 16.79 6.85
C LEU A 367 10.83 16.17 5.46
N CYS A 368 10.57 16.99 4.45
CA CYS A 368 10.33 16.57 3.08
C CYS A 368 11.40 17.12 2.12
N SER A 369 11.86 16.26 1.21
CA SER A 369 12.73 16.62 0.08
C SER A 369 12.14 16.14 -1.24
N GLU A 370 12.53 16.75 -2.37
CA GLU A 370 12.19 16.27 -3.70
C GLU A 370 13.01 15.02 -4.06
N PRO A 371 12.43 14.01 -4.76
CA PRO A 371 13.20 12.93 -5.33
C PRO A 371 14.20 13.45 -6.36
N GLY A 372 15.49 13.08 -6.17
CA GLY A 372 16.59 13.56 -7.00
C GLY A 372 17.34 14.78 -6.44
N ASP A 373 16.79 15.44 -5.42
CA ASP A 373 17.49 16.49 -4.67
C ASP A 373 18.27 15.89 -3.49
N TYR A 374 19.38 15.25 -3.80
CA TYR A 374 20.18 14.50 -2.82
C TYR A 374 20.86 15.40 -1.81
N GLU A 375 21.09 16.67 -2.13
CA GLU A 375 21.63 17.68 -1.22
C GLU A 375 20.62 18.00 -0.12
N ALA A 376 19.38 18.36 -0.48
CA ALA A 376 18.30 18.58 0.48
C ALA A 376 17.96 17.33 1.32
N ILE A 377 18.08 16.13 0.74
CA ILE A 377 17.91 14.88 1.49
C ILE A 377 19.02 14.74 2.55
N ALA A 378 20.27 15.03 2.20
CA ALA A 378 21.41 14.97 3.12
C ALA A 378 21.27 16.02 4.23
N GLU A 379 20.82 17.24 3.92
CA GLU A 379 20.55 18.30 4.90
C GLU A 379 19.46 17.88 5.91
N ASN A 380 18.34 17.34 5.43
CA ASN A 380 17.28 16.84 6.30
C ASN A 380 17.75 15.67 7.16
N LEU A 381 18.54 14.75 6.60
CA LEU A 381 19.16 13.66 7.35
C LEU A 381 20.07 14.19 8.47
N LYS A 382 20.94 15.14 8.14
CA LYS A 382 21.82 15.81 9.10
C LYS A 382 21.02 16.49 10.22
N TRP A 383 19.93 17.17 9.87
CA TRP A 383 19.07 17.82 10.85
C TRP A 383 18.51 16.82 11.87
N PHE A 384 18.06 15.63 11.45
CA PHE A 384 17.59 14.61 12.37
C PHE A 384 18.70 14.07 13.28
N ILE A 385 19.91 13.92 12.77
CA ILE A 385 21.07 13.48 13.56
C ILE A 385 21.43 14.53 14.62
N GLU A 386 21.40 15.81 14.26
CA GLU A 386 21.71 16.93 15.15
C GLU A 386 20.62 17.24 16.17
N ASN A 387 19.36 16.85 15.91
CA ASN A 387 18.22 17.06 16.81
C ASN A 387 17.73 15.77 17.48
N ALA A 388 18.48 14.68 17.37
CA ALA A 388 18.16 13.40 18.03
C ALA A 388 18.08 13.59 19.55
N GLY A 389 17.08 12.95 20.18
CA GLY A 389 16.83 13.04 21.62
C GLY A 389 16.22 14.38 22.07
N THR A 390 15.80 15.24 21.15
CA THR A 390 15.08 16.48 21.47
C THR A 390 13.57 16.30 21.28
N ASP A 391 12.79 17.08 22.02
CA ASP A 391 11.33 17.13 21.87
C ASP A 391 10.88 17.43 20.43
N LYS A 392 11.72 18.08 19.63
CA LYS A 392 11.38 18.43 18.23
C LYS A 392 11.09 17.21 17.38
N VAL A 393 11.91 16.15 17.52
CA VAL A 393 11.72 14.90 16.75
C VAL A 393 10.51 14.12 17.29
N ASP A 394 10.35 14.05 18.61
CA ASP A 394 9.23 13.36 19.25
C ASP A 394 7.89 14.03 18.91
N GLU A 395 7.83 15.36 18.92
CA GLU A 395 6.64 16.12 18.56
C GLU A 395 6.21 15.92 17.10
N MET A 396 7.14 15.73 16.16
CA MET A 396 6.80 15.34 14.78
C MET A 396 6.04 14.02 14.74
N GLY A 397 6.52 13.02 15.47
CA GLY A 397 5.88 11.71 15.56
C GLY A 397 4.50 11.79 16.22
N LYS A 398 4.36 12.53 17.31
CA LYS A 398 3.08 12.73 18.01
C LYS A 398 2.04 13.36 17.08
N ARG A 399 2.39 14.45 16.37
CA ARG A 399 1.48 15.11 15.42
C ARG A 399 1.05 14.18 14.28
N SER A 400 1.96 13.36 13.75
CA SER A 400 1.63 12.34 12.75
C SER A 400 0.62 11.33 13.31
N ARG A 401 0.81 10.86 14.54
CA ARG A 401 -0.10 9.93 15.21
C ARG A 401 -1.47 10.56 15.48
N GLU A 402 -1.52 11.77 15.98
CA GLU A 402 -2.77 12.49 16.26
C GLU A 402 -3.60 12.65 14.99
N ASN A 403 -2.99 13.08 13.89
CA ASN A 403 -3.69 13.18 12.61
C ASN A 403 -4.18 11.81 12.11
N LEU A 404 -3.37 10.77 12.26
CA LEU A 404 -3.77 9.42 11.85
C LEU A 404 -5.01 8.96 12.62
N VAL A 405 -5.01 9.09 13.94
CA VAL A 405 -6.13 8.67 14.79
C VAL A 405 -7.42 9.46 14.48
N GLN A 406 -7.29 10.74 14.15
CA GLN A 406 -8.45 11.58 13.82
C GLN A 406 -8.99 11.35 12.41
N ASN A 407 -8.13 11.10 11.41
CA ASN A 407 -8.50 11.25 10.01
C ASN A 407 -8.21 10.02 9.13
N LEU A 408 -7.32 9.10 9.53
CA LEU A 408 -6.75 8.06 8.68
C LEU A 408 -6.90 6.65 9.29
N THR A 409 -7.85 6.47 10.21
CA THR A 409 -8.18 5.15 10.76
C THR A 409 -9.03 4.34 9.79
N ARG A 410 -9.05 3.03 9.99
CA ARG A 410 -9.92 2.12 9.25
C ARG A 410 -11.38 2.57 9.30
N ASP A 411 -11.89 2.87 10.49
CA ASP A 411 -13.29 3.19 10.68
C ASP A 411 -13.68 4.51 10.00
N VAL A 412 -12.81 5.52 10.03
CA VAL A 412 -13.02 6.79 9.32
C VAL A 412 -13.08 6.57 7.81
N SER A 413 -12.14 5.81 7.25
CA SER A 413 -12.09 5.57 5.80
C SER A 413 -13.25 4.67 5.35
N VAL A 414 -13.51 3.56 6.03
CA VAL A 414 -14.60 2.63 5.69
C VAL A 414 -15.96 3.32 5.74
N LYS A 415 -16.19 4.18 6.74
CA LYS A 415 -17.40 4.99 6.82
C LYS A 415 -17.57 5.90 5.58
N LYS A 416 -16.49 6.59 5.17
CA LYS A 416 -16.49 7.41 3.94
C LYS A 416 -16.81 6.58 2.69
N TYR A 417 -16.22 5.37 2.56
CA TYR A 417 -16.55 4.45 1.46
C TYR A 417 -18.03 4.09 1.44
N ALA A 418 -18.60 3.69 2.58
CA ALA A 418 -20.01 3.33 2.67
C ALA A 418 -20.93 4.51 2.33
N GLU A 419 -20.64 5.71 2.83
CA GLU A 419 -21.40 6.93 2.57
C GLU A 419 -21.37 7.31 1.08
N GLU A 420 -20.20 7.27 0.41
CA GLU A 420 -20.10 7.62 -1.01
C GLU A 420 -20.77 6.58 -1.92
N ILE A 421 -20.72 5.29 -1.55
CA ILE A 421 -21.42 4.22 -2.29
C ILE A 421 -22.93 4.39 -2.17
N LEU A 422 -23.46 4.70 -0.98
CA LEU A 422 -24.90 4.86 -0.76
C LEU A 422 -25.50 6.11 -1.44
N LYS A 423 -24.68 7.09 -1.85
CA LYS A 423 -25.14 8.27 -2.62
C LYS A 423 -25.38 7.98 -4.11
N LEU A 424 -25.07 6.76 -4.61
CA LEU A 424 -25.28 6.34 -6.01
C LEU A 424 -26.69 5.81 -6.26
#